data_9f2e307004c13f8f93cebc46b7e632d9
#
_entry.id   9f2e307004c13f8f93cebc46b7e632d9
#
_cell.length_a   1.000
_cell.length_b   1.000
_cell.length_c   1.000
_cell.angle_alpha   90.00
_cell.angle_beta   90.00
_cell.angle_gamma   90.00
#
_symmetry.space_group_name_H-M   'P 1'
#
loop_
_entity.id
_entity.type
_entity.pdbx_description
1 polymer ?
#
loop_
_entity_poly.entity_id
_entity_poly.type
_entity_poly.pdbx_seq_one_letter_code
_entity_poly.pdbx_strand_id
1 'polypeptide(L)'
;IPELFRMITEDGFDLVSGWKQKRYDNKLTKNLPSKLFNATARWVTGIQLHDMNCGLKAYRKEVVKNIEVFSEMHRYIPYLAKNAGFTKIGEKVVQHRKREFGVSKFGLNRFVNGYLDLLTLWFLNKFGKQPMHFFGLVGSVMFILGFVAIIVVGAMKLHALANGIHAMLVGVNPYFHLSILMMILGC
;
A
#
# COMPACT_ATOMS: atom_id res chain seq x y z
N ILE A 1 7.86 -9.44 -28.25
CA ILE A 1 9.22 -9.37 -27.65
C ILE A 1 10.10 -8.42 -28.47
N PRO A 2 10.25 -8.53 -29.82
CA PRO A 2 11.13 -7.65 -30.57
C PRO A 2 10.87 -6.16 -30.38
N GLU A 3 9.61 -5.74 -30.34
CA GLU A 3 9.22 -4.33 -30.12
C GLU A 3 9.64 -3.79 -28.74
N LEU A 4 9.53 -4.60 -27.68
CA LEU A 4 9.98 -4.21 -26.35
C LEU A 4 11.50 -4.03 -26.30
N PHE A 5 12.23 -4.91 -27.00
CA PHE A 5 13.68 -4.81 -27.12
C PHE A 5 14.08 -3.53 -27.87
N ARG A 6 13.39 -3.25 -28.97
CA ARG A 6 13.60 -2.02 -29.75
C ARG A 6 13.39 -0.75 -28.94
N MET A 7 12.33 -0.69 -28.14
CA MET A 7 12.08 0.44 -27.24
C MET A 7 13.22 0.67 -26.23
N ILE A 8 13.84 -0.41 -25.74
CA ILE A 8 14.99 -0.29 -24.83
C ILE A 8 16.24 0.18 -25.58
N THR A 9 16.52 -0.37 -26.78
CA THR A 9 17.78 -0.13 -27.49
C THR A 9 17.76 1.11 -28.36
N GLU A 10 16.65 1.42 -29.03
CA GLU A 10 16.54 2.52 -30.00
C GLU A 10 15.89 3.76 -29.34
N ASP A 11 14.77 3.57 -28.60
CA ASP A 11 14.03 4.69 -28.03
C ASP A 11 14.60 5.11 -26.64
N GLY A 12 15.57 4.35 -26.11
CA GLY A 12 16.29 4.69 -24.89
C GLY A 12 15.46 4.61 -23.62
N PHE A 13 14.43 3.78 -23.58
CA PHE A 13 13.69 3.49 -22.33
C PHE A 13 14.55 2.67 -21.35
N ASP A 14 14.44 2.99 -20.07
CA ASP A 14 15.10 2.24 -19.00
C ASP A 14 14.34 0.95 -18.69
N LEU A 15 13.01 1.03 -18.76
CA LEU A 15 12.10 -0.09 -18.50
C LEU A 15 10.85 0.04 -19.37
N VAL A 16 10.41 -1.06 -19.96
CA VAL A 16 9.14 -1.13 -20.71
C VAL A 16 8.30 -2.27 -20.16
N SER A 17 7.08 -1.96 -19.72
CA SER A 17 6.10 -2.93 -19.22
C SER A 17 5.09 -3.28 -20.31
N GLY A 18 4.68 -4.55 -20.38
CA GLY A 18 3.57 -4.93 -21.23
C GLY A 18 2.23 -4.49 -20.63
N TRP A 19 1.30 -4.07 -21.47
CA TRP A 19 -0.08 -3.77 -21.08
C TRP A 19 -1.05 -4.73 -21.77
N LYS A 20 -1.76 -5.53 -20.98
CA LYS A 20 -2.83 -6.42 -21.45
C LYS A 20 -4.14 -5.65 -21.57
N GLN A 21 -4.32 -4.94 -22.68
CA GLN A 21 -5.50 -4.12 -22.91
C GLN A 21 -6.79 -4.95 -22.97
N LYS A 22 -6.77 -6.09 -23.68
CA LYS A 22 -7.88 -7.03 -23.73
C LYS A 22 -7.52 -8.27 -22.89
N ARG A 23 -8.29 -8.48 -21.80
CA ARG A 23 -8.17 -9.67 -20.95
C ARG A 23 -9.36 -10.57 -21.19
N TYR A 24 -9.09 -11.83 -21.50
CA TYR A 24 -10.12 -12.86 -21.70
C TYR A 24 -10.51 -13.57 -20.39
N ASP A 25 -10.14 -13.00 -19.25
CA ASP A 25 -10.49 -13.49 -17.91
C ASP A 25 -11.88 -13.02 -17.45
N ASN A 26 -12.47 -13.73 -16.47
CA ASN A 26 -13.78 -13.41 -15.91
C ASN A 26 -13.85 -11.94 -15.41
N LYS A 27 -14.84 -11.19 -15.91
CA LYS A 27 -14.95 -9.73 -15.71
C LYS A 27 -15.12 -9.32 -14.24
N LEU A 28 -15.91 -10.06 -13.45
CA LEU A 28 -16.25 -9.69 -12.07
C LEU A 28 -15.18 -10.12 -11.07
N THR A 29 -14.66 -11.34 -11.18
CA THR A 29 -13.76 -11.91 -10.17
C THR A 29 -12.29 -11.51 -10.33
N LYS A 30 -11.85 -11.13 -11.55
CA LYS A 30 -10.45 -10.81 -11.82
C LYS A 30 -10.21 -9.40 -12.34
N ASN A 31 -11.09 -8.88 -13.19
CA ASN A 31 -10.85 -7.59 -13.85
C ASN A 31 -11.13 -6.40 -12.91
N LEU A 32 -12.19 -6.45 -12.10
CA LEU A 32 -12.52 -5.36 -11.18
C LEU A 32 -11.47 -5.21 -10.07
N PRO A 33 -11.09 -6.26 -9.32
CA PRO A 33 -10.02 -6.18 -8.34
C PRO A 33 -8.69 -5.73 -8.94
N SER A 34 -8.35 -6.19 -10.16
CA SER A 34 -7.13 -5.77 -10.83
C SER A 34 -7.13 -4.29 -11.24
N LYS A 35 -8.28 -3.74 -11.67
CA LYS A 35 -8.41 -2.31 -12.00
C LYS A 35 -8.25 -1.46 -10.73
N LEU A 36 -8.90 -1.84 -9.65
CA LEU A 36 -8.79 -1.15 -8.36
C LEU A 36 -7.34 -1.18 -7.86
N PHE A 37 -6.72 -2.35 -7.87
CA PHE A 37 -5.32 -2.52 -7.49
C PHE A 37 -4.39 -1.62 -8.31
N ASN A 38 -4.54 -1.61 -9.64
CA ASN A 38 -3.70 -0.78 -10.51
C ASN A 38 -3.96 0.73 -10.29
N ALA A 39 -5.19 1.14 -9.99
CA ALA A 39 -5.50 2.53 -9.66
C ALA A 39 -4.82 2.95 -8.35
N THR A 40 -4.92 2.13 -7.30
CA THR A 40 -4.26 2.37 -6.01
C THR A 40 -2.73 2.35 -6.16
N ALA A 41 -2.20 1.40 -6.95
CA ALA A 41 -0.77 1.31 -7.21
C ALA A 41 -0.23 2.56 -7.94
N ARG A 42 -0.96 3.08 -8.93
CA ARG A 42 -0.60 4.35 -9.61
C ARG A 42 -0.57 5.53 -8.63
N TRP A 43 -1.58 5.62 -7.77
CA TRP A 43 -1.66 6.68 -6.77
C TRP A 43 -0.50 6.62 -5.78
N VAL A 44 -0.16 5.43 -5.27
CA VAL A 44 0.92 5.23 -4.29
C VAL A 44 2.30 5.42 -4.92
N THR A 45 2.53 4.86 -6.12
CA THR A 45 3.86 4.85 -6.76
C THR A 45 4.13 6.09 -7.61
N GLY A 46 3.07 6.82 -7.99
CA GLY A 46 3.17 7.95 -8.92
C GLY A 46 3.65 7.55 -10.32
N ILE A 47 3.43 6.28 -10.72
CA ILE A 47 3.81 5.76 -12.05
C ILE A 47 2.55 5.50 -12.87
N GLN A 48 2.49 6.07 -14.07
CA GLN A 48 1.33 5.99 -14.96
C GLN A 48 1.36 4.72 -15.83
N LEU A 49 1.35 3.54 -15.19
CA LEU A 49 1.20 2.26 -15.90
C LEU A 49 -0.22 1.71 -15.73
N HIS A 50 -0.80 1.20 -16.83
CA HIS A 50 -2.14 0.60 -16.82
C HIS A 50 -2.13 -0.80 -16.22
N ASP A 51 -1.03 -1.54 -16.36
CA ASP A 51 -0.89 -2.91 -15.85
C ASP A 51 0.45 -3.13 -15.13
N MET A 52 0.49 -2.83 -13.83
CA MET A 52 1.65 -3.10 -12.97
C MET A 52 1.96 -4.61 -12.85
N ASN A 53 0.92 -5.46 -12.95
CA ASN A 53 1.02 -6.91 -12.77
C ASN A 53 1.42 -7.67 -14.05
N CYS A 54 1.72 -6.97 -15.15
CA CYS A 54 2.16 -7.65 -16.34
C CYS A 54 3.52 -8.31 -16.12
N GLY A 55 3.61 -9.63 -16.30
CA GLY A 55 4.86 -10.38 -16.18
C GLY A 55 5.84 -10.15 -17.33
N LEU A 56 5.36 -9.61 -18.47
CA LEU A 56 6.23 -9.30 -19.59
C LEU A 56 6.79 -7.89 -19.45
N LYS A 57 8.06 -7.79 -19.13
CA LYS A 57 8.79 -6.53 -18.98
C LYS A 57 10.17 -6.64 -19.61
N ALA A 58 10.67 -5.57 -20.18
CA ALA A 58 12.04 -5.44 -20.67
C ALA A 58 12.76 -4.37 -19.88
N TYR A 59 14.04 -4.58 -19.61
CA TYR A 59 14.87 -3.69 -18.79
C TYR A 59 16.22 -3.47 -19.44
N ARG A 60 16.80 -2.29 -19.21
CA ARG A 60 18.23 -2.09 -19.42
C ARG A 60 19.02 -2.90 -18.39
N LYS A 61 20.21 -3.32 -18.75
CA LYS A 61 21.12 -4.08 -17.87
C LYS A 61 21.43 -3.32 -16.58
N GLU A 62 21.58 -2.00 -16.67
CA GLU A 62 21.86 -1.12 -15.54
C GLU A 62 20.73 -1.13 -14.54
N VAL A 63 19.47 -1.16 -14.97
CA VAL A 63 18.31 -1.24 -14.07
C VAL A 63 18.39 -2.51 -13.24
N VAL A 64 18.61 -3.66 -13.88
CA VAL A 64 18.65 -4.96 -13.18
C VAL A 64 19.78 -5.05 -12.17
N LYS A 65 20.92 -4.38 -12.44
CA LYS A 65 22.08 -4.38 -11.53
C LYS A 65 21.93 -3.44 -10.32
N ASN A 66 21.07 -2.42 -10.43
CA ASN A 66 20.92 -1.39 -9.41
C ASN A 66 19.65 -1.53 -8.57
N ILE A 67 18.78 -2.49 -8.86
CA ILE A 67 17.57 -2.73 -8.09
C ILE A 67 17.67 -4.08 -7.37
N GLU A 68 17.33 -4.09 -6.09
CA GLU A 68 17.13 -5.32 -5.32
C GLU A 68 15.65 -5.64 -5.25
N VAL A 69 15.28 -6.85 -5.71
CA VAL A 69 13.91 -7.33 -5.70
C VAL A 69 13.78 -8.43 -4.65
N PHE A 70 13.07 -8.15 -3.59
CA PHE A 70 12.84 -9.10 -2.50
C PHE A 70 11.34 -9.38 -2.33
N SER A 71 11.01 -10.58 -1.84
CA SER A 71 9.63 -11.02 -1.62
C SER A 71 8.75 -10.92 -2.88
N GLU A 72 7.50 -10.57 -2.74
CA GLU A 72 6.52 -10.41 -3.84
C GLU A 72 6.69 -9.08 -4.62
N MET A 73 7.78 -8.32 -4.38
CA MET A 73 8.00 -7.00 -5.01
C MET A 73 8.28 -7.02 -6.51
N HIS A 74 8.33 -8.20 -7.14
CA HIS A 74 8.43 -8.32 -8.60
C HIS A 74 7.36 -7.53 -9.38
N ARG A 75 6.22 -7.23 -8.76
CA ARG A 75 5.16 -6.41 -9.35
C ARG A 75 5.53 -4.92 -9.38
N TYR A 76 6.35 -4.50 -8.45
CA TYR A 76 6.73 -3.11 -8.22
C TYR A 76 8.10 -2.76 -8.76
N ILE A 77 8.68 -3.62 -9.61
CA ILE A 77 9.97 -3.34 -10.28
C ILE A 77 9.97 -1.95 -10.96
N PRO A 78 8.91 -1.48 -11.64
CA PRO A 78 8.89 -0.13 -12.20
C PRO A 78 9.07 0.96 -11.12
N TYR A 79 8.52 0.75 -9.94
CA TYR A 79 8.67 1.67 -8.82
C TYR A 79 10.10 1.64 -8.24
N LEU A 80 10.66 0.44 -8.07
CA LEU A 80 12.04 0.29 -7.61
C LEU A 80 13.02 0.93 -8.60
N ALA A 81 12.81 0.77 -9.90
CA ALA A 81 13.60 1.40 -10.94
C ALA A 81 13.51 2.93 -10.87
N LYS A 82 12.30 3.48 -10.71
CA LYS A 82 12.10 4.94 -10.54
C LYS A 82 12.86 5.48 -9.33
N ASN A 83 12.82 4.78 -8.20
CA ASN A 83 13.52 5.17 -6.97
C ASN A 83 15.05 5.07 -7.11
N ALA A 84 15.52 4.15 -7.95
CA ALA A 84 16.95 4.02 -8.30
C ALA A 84 17.42 5.07 -9.35
N GLY A 85 16.53 6.00 -9.76
CA GLY A 85 16.84 7.08 -10.69
C GLY A 85 16.51 6.79 -12.16
N PHE A 86 15.97 5.61 -12.48
CA PHE A 86 15.57 5.26 -13.85
C PHE A 86 14.14 5.75 -14.13
N THR A 87 14.02 6.90 -14.77
CA THR A 87 12.73 7.60 -14.93
C THR A 87 12.04 7.34 -16.26
N LYS A 88 12.77 6.87 -17.29
CA LYS A 88 12.20 6.57 -18.60
C LYS A 88 11.47 5.23 -18.62
N ILE A 89 10.27 5.20 -18.05
CA ILE A 89 9.43 4.01 -17.96
C ILE A 89 8.32 4.08 -19.00
N GLY A 90 8.29 3.10 -19.90
CA GLY A 90 7.31 3.01 -20.98
C GLY A 90 6.34 1.84 -20.80
N GLU A 91 5.28 1.86 -21.61
CA GLU A 91 4.29 0.79 -21.67
C GLU A 91 3.97 0.42 -23.12
N LYS A 92 3.85 -0.87 -23.40
CA LYS A 92 3.48 -1.38 -24.73
C LYS A 92 2.30 -2.33 -24.64
N VAL A 93 1.32 -2.14 -25.50
CA VAL A 93 0.18 -3.06 -25.60
C VAL A 93 0.67 -4.44 -26.08
N VAL A 94 0.31 -5.46 -25.31
CA VAL A 94 0.66 -6.86 -25.60
C VAL A 94 -0.59 -7.73 -25.70
N GLN A 95 -0.57 -8.70 -26.62
CA GLN A 95 -1.67 -9.63 -26.77
C GLN A 95 -1.68 -10.63 -25.61
N HIS A 96 -2.84 -10.79 -24.99
CA HIS A 96 -3.09 -11.83 -23.99
C HIS A 96 -3.82 -13.00 -24.64
N ARG A 97 -3.21 -14.18 -24.60
CA ARG A 97 -3.86 -15.43 -25.01
C ARG A 97 -4.51 -16.09 -23.80
N LYS A 98 -5.69 -16.68 -24.01
CA LYS A 98 -6.33 -17.51 -22.98
C LYS A 98 -5.41 -18.69 -22.67
N ARG A 99 -5.29 -19.02 -21.38
CA ARG A 99 -4.51 -20.20 -20.97
C ARG A 99 -5.20 -21.46 -21.48
N GLU A 100 -4.48 -22.28 -22.20
CA GLU A 100 -4.99 -23.55 -22.78
C GLU A 100 -4.85 -24.70 -21.78
N PHE A 101 -3.79 -24.68 -20.95
CA PHE A 101 -3.48 -25.73 -19.97
C PHE A 101 -3.31 -25.18 -18.56
N GLY A 102 -3.71 -25.99 -17.56
CA GLY A 102 -3.51 -25.73 -16.14
C GLY A 102 -4.57 -24.83 -15.50
N VAL A 103 -4.71 -24.95 -14.17
CA VAL A 103 -5.65 -24.19 -13.34
C VAL A 103 -4.95 -22.96 -12.75
N SER A 104 -5.66 -21.86 -12.68
CA SER A 104 -5.16 -20.62 -12.05
C SER A 104 -5.08 -20.79 -10.53
N LYS A 105 -3.88 -20.74 -9.96
CA LYS A 105 -3.65 -20.72 -8.50
C LYS A 105 -3.85 -19.32 -7.88
N PHE A 106 -4.70 -18.49 -8.49
CA PHE A 106 -4.99 -17.16 -7.97
C PHE A 106 -6.00 -17.25 -6.82
N GLY A 107 -5.51 -17.21 -5.58
CA GLY A 107 -6.32 -17.14 -4.37
C GLY A 107 -6.44 -15.70 -3.83
N LEU A 108 -7.37 -15.49 -2.90
CA LEU A 108 -7.57 -14.24 -2.15
C LEU A 108 -6.29 -13.80 -1.41
N ASN A 109 -5.51 -14.74 -0.90
CA ASN A 109 -4.25 -14.47 -0.19
C ASN A 109 -3.27 -13.64 -1.04
N ARG A 110 -3.19 -13.91 -2.35
CA ARG A 110 -2.30 -13.16 -3.24
C ARG A 110 -2.77 -11.71 -3.46
N PHE A 111 -4.06 -11.47 -3.36
CA PHE A 111 -4.64 -10.13 -3.44
C PHE A 111 -4.33 -9.36 -2.15
N VAL A 112 -4.54 -9.98 -0.98
CA VAL A 112 -4.21 -9.40 0.32
C VAL A 112 -2.71 -9.08 0.40
N ASN A 113 -1.84 -10.03 0.05
CA ASN A 113 -0.40 -9.81 0.03
C ASN A 113 -0.01 -8.64 -0.90
N GLY A 114 -0.65 -8.53 -2.09
CA GLY A 114 -0.41 -7.41 -2.98
C GLY A 114 -0.75 -6.05 -2.39
N TYR A 115 -1.83 -5.95 -1.59
CA TYR A 115 -2.16 -4.71 -0.87
C TYR A 115 -1.23 -4.44 0.30
N LEU A 116 -0.81 -5.46 1.04
CA LEU A 116 0.18 -5.32 2.12
C LEU A 116 1.54 -4.84 1.57
N ASP A 117 1.97 -5.39 0.44
CA ASP A 117 3.17 -4.92 -0.26
C ASP A 117 3.03 -3.45 -0.69
N LEU A 118 1.85 -3.07 -1.20
CA LEU A 118 1.59 -1.69 -1.60
C LEU A 118 1.60 -0.73 -0.40
N LEU A 119 1.03 -1.15 0.72
CA LEU A 119 1.08 -0.40 1.99
C LEU A 119 2.53 -0.23 2.47
N THR A 120 3.31 -1.30 2.39
CA THR A 120 4.74 -1.29 2.73
C THR A 120 5.50 -0.30 1.86
N LEU A 121 5.28 -0.32 0.55
CA LEU A 121 5.91 0.63 -0.37
C LEU A 121 5.50 2.07 -0.09
N TRP A 122 4.22 2.32 0.19
CA TRP A 122 3.74 3.63 0.57
C TRP A 122 4.42 4.15 1.84
N PHE A 123 4.51 3.29 2.87
CA PHE A 123 5.17 3.60 4.13
C PHE A 123 6.66 3.90 3.92
N LEU A 124 7.37 3.03 3.21
CA LEU A 124 8.81 3.21 2.91
C LEU A 124 9.07 4.46 2.08
N ASN A 125 8.20 4.76 1.10
CA ASN A 125 8.35 5.96 0.28
C ASN A 125 8.17 7.24 1.09
N LYS A 126 7.18 7.27 1.98
CA LYS A 126 6.83 8.46 2.75
C LYS A 126 7.68 8.62 4.02
N PHE A 127 7.94 7.52 4.71
CA PHE A 127 8.56 7.52 6.04
C PHE A 127 9.87 6.73 6.12
N GLY A 128 10.34 6.11 5.03
CA GLY A 128 11.52 5.24 5.06
C GLY A 128 12.80 5.93 5.54
N LYS A 129 12.91 7.26 5.35
CA LYS A 129 14.04 8.04 5.88
C LYS A 129 13.83 8.53 7.31
N GLN A 130 12.58 8.60 7.78
CA GLN A 130 12.22 9.16 9.09
C GLN A 130 11.00 8.42 9.69
N PRO A 131 11.12 7.12 9.99
CA PRO A 131 10.00 6.32 10.53
C PRO A 131 9.49 6.85 11.87
N MET A 132 10.37 7.47 12.68
CA MET A 132 10.01 8.08 13.96
C MET A 132 8.97 9.20 13.82
N HIS A 133 8.94 9.92 12.68
CA HIS A 133 7.90 10.96 12.49
C HIS A 133 6.49 10.35 12.39
N PHE A 134 6.37 9.18 11.76
CA PHE A 134 5.08 8.48 11.68
C PHE A 134 4.63 7.97 13.05
N PHE A 135 5.48 7.21 13.73
CA PHE A 135 5.15 6.63 15.03
C PHE A 135 4.96 7.71 16.09
N GLY A 136 5.82 8.74 16.10
CA GLY A 136 5.69 9.87 17.02
C GLY A 136 4.39 10.65 16.81
N LEU A 137 3.97 10.88 15.56
CA LEU A 137 2.70 11.56 15.29
C LEU A 137 1.51 10.72 15.75
N VAL A 138 1.48 9.43 15.36
CA VAL A 138 0.39 8.52 15.76
C VAL A 138 0.33 8.38 17.29
N GLY A 139 1.49 8.16 17.93
CA GLY A 139 1.58 8.07 19.38
C GLY A 139 1.12 9.34 20.09
N SER A 140 1.57 10.51 19.64
CA SER A 140 1.15 11.80 20.21
C SER A 140 -0.35 12.02 20.08
N VAL A 141 -0.94 11.71 18.92
CA VAL A 141 -2.39 11.82 18.72
C VAL A 141 -3.15 10.88 19.66
N MET A 142 -2.72 9.62 19.77
CA MET A 142 -3.35 8.65 20.68
C MET A 142 -3.24 9.09 22.13
N PHE A 143 -2.07 9.60 22.55
CA PHE A 143 -1.86 10.11 23.89
C PHE A 143 -2.78 11.30 24.21
N ILE A 144 -2.86 12.29 23.32
CA ILE A 144 -3.71 13.47 23.49
C ILE A 144 -5.18 13.07 23.55
N LEU A 145 -5.64 12.17 22.67
CA LEU A 145 -7.03 11.69 22.68
C LEU A 145 -7.36 10.96 23.99
N GLY A 146 -6.47 10.08 24.45
CA GLY A 146 -6.62 9.39 25.73
C GLY A 146 -6.66 10.35 26.91
N PHE A 147 -5.77 11.37 26.92
CA PHE A 147 -5.72 12.40 27.96
C PHE A 147 -7.00 13.24 28.01
N VAL A 148 -7.48 13.71 26.87
CA VAL A 148 -8.75 14.45 26.77
C VAL A 148 -9.92 13.59 27.24
N ALA A 149 -9.96 12.32 26.85
CA ALA A 149 -11.02 11.40 27.27
C ALA A 149 -11.03 11.18 28.79
N ILE A 150 -9.87 11.08 29.45
CA ILE A 150 -9.79 11.00 30.92
C ILE A 150 -10.34 12.28 31.58
N ILE A 151 -9.99 13.45 31.06
CA ILE A 151 -10.52 14.73 31.58
C ILE A 151 -12.03 14.78 31.44
N VAL A 152 -12.58 14.39 30.30
CA VAL A 152 -14.03 14.36 30.06
C VAL A 152 -14.74 13.42 31.03
N VAL A 153 -14.23 12.19 31.20
CA VAL A 153 -14.80 11.20 32.15
C VAL A 153 -14.73 11.73 33.59
N GLY A 154 -13.63 12.37 33.96
CA GLY A 154 -13.47 13.00 35.28
C GLY A 154 -14.46 14.15 35.50
N ALA A 155 -14.60 15.05 34.52
CA ALA A 155 -15.53 16.18 34.59
C ALA A 155 -17.00 15.70 34.68
N MET A 156 -17.37 14.69 33.88
CA MET A 156 -18.72 14.10 33.97
C MET A 156 -19.00 13.49 35.34
N LYS A 157 -18.02 12.86 35.96
CA LYS A 157 -18.15 12.32 37.32
C LYS A 157 -18.31 13.42 38.36
N LEU A 158 -17.49 14.46 38.30
CA LEU A 158 -17.59 15.60 39.20
C LEU A 158 -18.95 16.29 39.10
N HIS A 159 -19.43 16.50 37.89
CA HIS A 159 -20.75 17.07 37.63
C HIS A 159 -21.89 16.21 38.21
N ALA A 160 -21.81 14.87 38.03
CA ALA A 160 -22.78 13.93 38.58
C ALA A 160 -22.80 13.98 40.13
N LEU A 161 -21.61 14.02 40.77
CA LEU A 161 -21.49 14.13 42.21
C LEU A 161 -22.06 15.46 42.77
N ALA A 162 -21.79 16.55 42.05
CA ALA A 162 -22.31 17.88 42.44
C ALA A 162 -23.86 17.95 42.40
N ASN A 163 -24.48 17.19 41.51
CA ASN A 163 -25.95 17.09 41.38
C ASN A 163 -26.58 15.97 42.22
N GLY A 164 -25.81 15.32 43.12
CA GLY A 164 -26.33 14.24 43.96
C GLY A 164 -26.72 12.96 43.23
N ILE A 165 -26.25 12.79 42.00
CA ILE A 165 -26.52 11.60 41.16
C ILE A 165 -25.48 10.51 41.49
N HIS A 166 -25.95 9.29 41.78
CA HIS A 166 -25.07 8.12 41.94
C HIS A 166 -24.36 7.80 40.63
N ALA A 167 -23.13 8.29 40.47
CA ALA A 167 -22.31 8.00 39.33
C ALA A 167 -21.47 6.71 39.53
N MET A 168 -21.34 5.92 38.49
CA MET A 168 -20.49 4.73 38.46
C MET A 168 -19.07 5.02 38.96
N LEU A 169 -18.44 4.09 39.67
CA LEU A 169 -17.04 4.22 40.10
C LEU A 169 -16.16 4.36 38.85
N VAL A 170 -15.21 5.30 38.88
CA VAL A 170 -14.31 5.57 37.74
C VAL A 170 -13.58 4.32 37.33
N GLY A 171 -13.15 3.48 38.29
CA GLY A 171 -12.45 2.23 38.04
C GLY A 171 -13.30 1.11 37.41
N VAL A 172 -14.63 1.27 37.30
CA VAL A 172 -15.53 0.31 36.62
C VAL A 172 -15.98 0.85 35.26
N ASN A 173 -15.67 2.12 34.97
CA ASN A 173 -16.08 2.75 33.73
C ASN A 173 -15.21 2.27 32.54
N PRO A 174 -15.79 1.63 31.53
CA PRO A 174 -15.02 1.10 30.39
C PRO A 174 -14.30 2.23 29.60
N TYR A 175 -14.88 3.41 29.54
CA TYR A 175 -14.25 4.56 28.87
C TYR A 175 -12.97 5.03 29.57
N PHE A 176 -12.90 4.92 30.89
CA PHE A 176 -11.70 5.22 31.65
C PHE A 176 -10.56 4.26 31.31
N HIS A 177 -10.83 2.96 31.26
CA HIS A 177 -9.84 1.97 30.90
C HIS A 177 -9.36 2.13 29.44
N LEU A 178 -10.29 2.42 28.52
CA LEU A 178 -9.96 2.67 27.12
C LEU A 178 -9.05 3.92 27.00
N SER A 179 -9.33 4.96 27.76
CA SER A 179 -8.53 6.19 27.75
C SER A 179 -7.10 5.94 28.23
N ILE A 180 -6.93 5.19 29.33
CA ILE A 180 -5.61 4.80 29.84
C ILE A 180 -4.87 3.95 28.80
N LEU A 181 -5.55 2.96 28.19
CA LEU A 181 -4.97 2.12 27.17
C LEU A 181 -4.45 2.95 25.98
N MET A 182 -5.25 3.93 25.53
CA MET A 182 -4.83 4.84 24.46
C MET A 182 -3.61 5.68 24.85
N MET A 183 -3.52 6.14 26.08
CA MET A 183 -2.35 6.88 26.57
C MET A 183 -1.10 6.00 26.62
N ILE A 184 -1.21 4.76 27.11
CA ILE A 184 -0.09 3.83 27.20
C ILE A 184 0.41 3.45 25.81
N LEU A 185 -0.51 3.21 24.86
CA LEU A 185 -0.14 2.88 23.47
C LEU A 185 0.43 4.10 22.73
N GLY A 186 0.15 5.31 23.21
CA GLY A 186 0.64 6.55 22.61
C GLY A 186 2.00 7.03 23.13
N CYS A 187 2.51 6.42 24.20
CA CYS A 187 3.86 6.67 24.73
C CYS A 187 4.90 5.84 23.97
#